data_abbbc421a7fd89a0784bb219f8eb3ebe
#
_entry.id   abbbc421a7fd89a0784bb219f8eb3ebe
#
_cell.length_a   1.000
_cell.length_b   1.000
_cell.length_c   1.000
_cell.angle_alpha   90.00
_cell.angle_beta   90.00
_cell.angle_gamma   90.00
#
_symmetry.space_group_name_H-M   'P 1'
#
loop_
_entity.id
_entity.type
_entity.pdbx_description
1 polymer ?
#
loop_
_entity_poly.entity_id
_entity_poly.type
_entity_poly.pdbx_seq_one_letter_code
_entity_poly.pdbx_strand_id
1 'polypeptide(L)'
;MDPGRTSPGACREIVSRRSRDTARRSRILSVAYRAAWGFSLLLFLFPPACGYRLQGKAGSRFSDPGIRVDLRPFANESFVPDGGAYLTARLRDEMRGKGFRGRFERSQADYIVEGTVREIREEVFSYGEDKFALEHRMTIFVDIRVVEITQGRLLWKEDGLTDAASYFAGPDFQYTESNRRMAFEEVCRRVARRIGETLREIL
;
A
#
# COMPACT_ATOMS: atom_id res chain seq x y z
N MET A 1 -66.40 3.99 78.70
CA MET A 1 -67.00 4.68 77.52
C MET A 1 -66.31 6.00 77.41
N ASP A 2 -65.35 6.09 76.48
CA ASP A 2 -65.05 7.27 75.71
C ASP A 2 -63.98 6.97 74.66
N PRO A 3 -64.24 7.26 73.39
CA PRO A 3 -63.31 6.93 72.28
C PRO A 3 -62.48 8.13 71.87
N GLY A 4 -61.23 7.93 71.63
CA GLY A 4 -60.55 8.58 70.54
C GLY A 4 -60.10 10.03 70.69
N ARG A 5 -58.84 10.21 71.02
CA ARG A 5 -58.11 11.45 70.70
C ARG A 5 -56.97 11.10 69.75
N THR A 6 -57.24 11.22 68.49
CA THR A 6 -56.19 11.18 67.46
C THR A 6 -55.51 12.55 67.40
N SER A 7 -54.23 12.57 67.68
CA SER A 7 -53.42 13.79 67.67
C SER A 7 -53.14 14.23 66.21
N PRO A 8 -53.36 15.50 65.85
CA PRO A 8 -53.16 16.02 64.48
C PRO A 8 -51.71 16.29 64.12
N GLY A 9 -50.75 15.90 64.97
CA GLY A 9 -49.33 16.23 64.75
C GLY A 9 -48.59 15.26 63.82
N ALA A 10 -49.02 14.00 63.72
CA ALA A 10 -48.27 12.96 63.03
C ALA A 10 -48.36 13.05 61.47
N CYS A 11 -49.45 13.63 60.94
CA CYS A 11 -49.67 13.71 59.51
C CYS A 11 -48.87 14.84 58.81
N ARG A 12 -48.49 15.91 59.53
CA ARG A 12 -47.67 17.01 58.98
C ARG A 12 -46.19 16.64 58.83
N GLU A 13 -45.67 15.79 59.67
CA GLU A 13 -44.27 15.43 59.66
C GLU A 13 -43.93 14.45 58.51
N ILE A 14 -44.83 13.54 58.17
CA ILE A 14 -44.67 12.60 57.04
C ILE A 14 -44.70 13.30 55.68
N VAL A 15 -45.55 14.33 55.52
CA VAL A 15 -45.62 15.08 54.28
C VAL A 15 -44.35 15.93 54.06
N SER A 16 -43.75 16.49 55.13
CA SER A 16 -42.55 17.33 55.04
C SER A 16 -41.30 16.55 54.77
N ARG A 17 -41.20 15.29 55.20
CA ARG A 17 -40.08 14.39 54.85
C ARG A 17 -40.13 13.93 53.41
N ARG A 18 -41.33 13.64 52.90
CA ARG A 18 -41.47 13.15 51.52
C ARG A 18 -41.18 14.21 50.46
N SER A 19 -41.44 15.50 50.74
CA SER A 19 -41.14 16.62 49.83
C SER A 19 -39.63 16.95 49.80
N ARG A 20 -38.87 16.69 50.89
CA ARG A 20 -37.42 16.89 50.91
C ARG A 20 -36.65 15.83 50.19
N ASP A 21 -37.11 14.59 50.18
CA ASP A 21 -36.45 13.50 49.49
C ASP A 21 -36.63 13.58 47.99
N THR A 22 -37.79 14.04 47.49
CA THR A 22 -38.00 14.26 46.07
C THR A 22 -37.18 15.41 45.51
N ALA A 23 -37.03 16.52 46.27
CA ALA A 23 -36.22 17.66 45.84
C ALA A 23 -34.70 17.33 45.84
N ARG A 24 -34.26 16.42 46.71
CA ARG A 24 -32.86 15.98 46.76
C ARG A 24 -32.54 15.01 45.61
N ARG A 25 -33.49 14.11 45.28
CA ARG A 25 -33.32 13.17 44.11
C ARG A 25 -33.30 13.91 42.77
N SER A 26 -34.11 14.95 42.59
CA SER A 26 -34.11 15.72 41.33
C SER A 26 -32.82 16.51 41.14
N ARG A 27 -32.19 17.01 42.21
CA ARG A 27 -30.89 17.69 42.09
C ARG A 27 -29.74 16.74 41.80
N ILE A 28 -29.75 15.52 42.32
CA ILE A 28 -28.73 14.51 42.07
C ILE A 28 -28.84 14.02 40.59
N LEU A 29 -30.05 13.79 40.10
CA LEU A 29 -30.28 13.41 38.72
C LEU A 29 -29.88 14.49 37.71
N SER A 30 -30.11 15.76 38.00
CA SER A 30 -29.72 16.88 37.15
C SER A 30 -28.20 17.09 37.09
N VAL A 31 -27.50 16.87 38.17
CA VAL A 31 -26.03 16.95 38.25
C VAL A 31 -25.40 15.75 37.50
N ALA A 32 -25.95 14.54 37.66
CA ALA A 32 -25.48 13.36 36.94
C ALA A 32 -25.70 13.49 35.42
N TYR A 33 -26.85 14.04 35.00
CA TYR A 33 -27.14 14.26 33.59
C TYR A 33 -26.21 15.32 32.94
N ARG A 34 -25.92 16.41 33.67
CA ARG A 34 -24.97 17.45 33.23
C ARG A 34 -23.53 16.91 33.15
N ALA A 35 -23.12 16.04 34.07
CA ALA A 35 -21.82 15.40 34.05
C ALA A 35 -21.71 14.38 32.89
N ALA A 36 -22.77 13.63 32.61
CA ALA A 36 -22.82 12.68 31.49
C ALA A 36 -22.74 13.40 30.14
N TRP A 37 -23.40 14.53 29.98
CA TRP A 37 -23.31 15.34 28.77
C TRP A 37 -21.95 16.00 28.58
N GLY A 38 -21.33 16.46 29.66
CA GLY A 38 -19.98 17.01 29.65
C GLY A 38 -18.93 15.95 29.27
N PHE A 39 -19.07 14.73 29.77
CA PHE A 39 -18.19 13.61 29.44
C PHE A 39 -18.39 13.14 27.99
N SER A 40 -19.63 13.12 27.49
CA SER A 40 -19.94 12.81 26.10
C SER A 40 -19.38 13.85 25.13
N LEU A 41 -19.44 15.13 25.49
CA LEU A 41 -18.88 16.21 24.67
C LEU A 41 -17.34 16.16 24.66
N LEU A 42 -16.72 15.80 25.78
CA LEU A 42 -15.26 15.64 25.89
C LEU A 42 -14.76 14.45 25.03
N LEU A 43 -15.56 13.38 24.90
CA LEU A 43 -15.22 12.23 24.06
C LEU A 43 -15.26 12.57 22.55
N PHE A 44 -16.09 13.56 22.15
CA PHE A 44 -16.18 14.04 20.76
C PHE A 44 -15.05 15.02 20.39
N LEU A 45 -14.36 15.59 21.36
CA LEU A 45 -13.20 16.47 21.12
C LEU A 45 -11.88 15.71 20.91
N PHE A 46 -11.84 14.39 21.19
CA PHE A 46 -10.75 13.54 20.75
C PHE A 46 -11.13 12.97 19.39
N PRO A 47 -10.69 13.57 18.27
CA PRO A 47 -10.83 12.90 16.99
C PRO A 47 -10.08 11.56 17.13
N PRO A 48 -10.67 10.43 16.71
CA PRO A 48 -9.91 9.21 16.60
C PRO A 48 -8.74 9.58 15.69
N ALA A 49 -7.57 9.63 16.26
CA ALA A 49 -6.34 9.70 15.51
C ALA A 49 -6.26 8.37 14.76
N CYS A 50 -7.04 8.28 13.66
CA CYS A 50 -6.78 7.31 12.63
C CYS A 50 -5.32 7.49 12.30
N GLY A 51 -4.53 6.47 12.64
CA GLY A 51 -3.10 6.41 12.41
C GLY A 51 -2.71 6.38 10.92
N TYR A 52 -3.40 7.14 10.08
CA TYR A 52 -2.90 7.59 8.80
C TYR A 52 -1.76 8.57 9.11
N ARG A 53 -0.57 8.02 9.30
CA ARG A 53 0.62 8.77 8.96
C ARG A 53 0.43 9.14 7.49
N LEU A 54 0.05 10.39 7.25
CA LEU A 54 0.43 11.05 6.03
C LEU A 54 1.93 10.79 5.92
N GLN A 55 2.31 9.90 5.03
CA GLN A 55 3.68 9.73 4.60
C GLN A 55 4.01 10.98 3.78
N GLY A 56 3.96 12.11 4.48
CA GLY A 56 4.42 13.38 4.02
C GLY A 56 5.90 13.18 3.84
N LYS A 57 6.34 13.27 2.59
CA LYS A 57 7.69 13.61 2.15
C LYS A 57 8.71 13.79 3.31
N ALA A 58 8.92 12.70 4.11
CA ALA A 58 10.19 12.53 4.77
C ALA A 58 11.17 12.53 3.60
N GLY A 59 12.01 13.56 3.52
CA GLY A 59 12.84 13.86 2.39
C GLY A 59 13.43 12.59 1.79
N SER A 60 12.80 12.11 0.72
CA SER A 60 13.45 11.11 -0.08
C SER A 60 14.71 11.82 -0.57
N ARG A 61 15.86 11.24 -0.30
CA ARG A 61 17.12 11.68 -0.86
C ARG A 61 17.01 11.86 -2.39
N PHE A 62 15.96 11.35 -3.00
CA PHE A 62 15.53 11.47 -4.39
C PHE A 62 15.01 12.84 -4.83
N SER A 63 14.70 13.75 -3.88
CA SER A 63 14.46 15.15 -4.20
C SER A 63 15.77 15.93 -4.28
N ASP A 64 16.89 15.27 -3.96
CA ASP A 64 18.20 15.85 -4.16
C ASP A 64 18.52 15.80 -5.68
N PRO A 65 18.65 16.96 -6.35
CA PRO A 65 18.97 17.01 -7.77
C PRO A 65 20.36 16.41 -8.11
N GLY A 66 21.02 15.83 -7.12
CA GLY A 66 22.38 15.31 -7.18
C GLY A 66 22.53 13.82 -7.48
N ILE A 67 21.55 12.95 -7.24
CA ILE A 67 21.72 11.51 -7.48
C ILE A 67 21.64 11.20 -8.98
N ARG A 68 22.75 10.74 -9.53
CA ARG A 68 22.88 10.39 -10.95
C ARG A 68 23.02 8.89 -11.11
N VAL A 69 22.09 8.30 -11.85
CA VAL A 69 22.04 6.86 -12.08
C VAL A 69 22.30 6.55 -13.55
N ASP A 70 23.27 5.69 -13.82
CA ASP A 70 23.46 5.08 -15.14
C ASP A 70 22.62 3.79 -15.20
N LEU A 71 21.46 3.87 -15.86
CA LEU A 71 20.62 2.70 -16.14
C LEU A 71 21.08 2.07 -17.45
N ARG A 72 21.84 1.00 -17.34
CA ARG A 72 22.30 0.24 -18.51
C ARG A 72 21.16 -0.57 -19.12
N PRO A 73 21.14 -0.72 -20.45
CA PRO A 73 20.21 -1.65 -21.09
C PRO A 73 20.40 -3.06 -20.51
N PHE A 74 19.30 -3.69 -20.10
CA PHE A 74 19.34 -5.06 -19.60
C PHE A 74 19.72 -6.01 -20.74
N ALA A 75 20.64 -6.89 -20.46
CA ALA A 75 20.94 -8.01 -21.37
C ALA A 75 19.69 -8.90 -21.52
N ASN A 76 19.53 -9.53 -22.67
CA ASN A 76 18.42 -10.43 -22.94
C ASN A 76 18.95 -11.82 -23.30
N GLU A 77 18.75 -12.79 -22.43
CA GLU A 77 19.05 -14.19 -22.66
C GLU A 77 17.79 -15.02 -22.96
N SER A 78 16.61 -14.36 -22.93
CA SER A 78 15.33 -15.01 -23.22
C SER A 78 15.08 -15.15 -24.72
N PHE A 79 14.14 -16.04 -25.07
CA PHE A 79 13.69 -16.21 -26.46
C PHE A 79 12.72 -15.12 -26.96
N VAL A 80 12.28 -14.21 -26.06
CA VAL A 80 11.40 -13.11 -26.46
C VAL A 80 12.25 -11.95 -26.96
N PRO A 81 12.13 -11.57 -28.25
CA PRO A 81 12.89 -10.46 -28.80
C PRO A 81 12.65 -9.17 -27.99
N ASP A 82 13.70 -8.37 -27.85
CA ASP A 82 13.66 -7.05 -27.19
C ASP A 82 13.20 -7.04 -25.72
N GLY A 83 13.10 -8.22 -25.05
CA GLY A 83 12.65 -8.33 -23.65
C GLY A 83 13.44 -7.45 -22.71
N GLY A 84 14.78 -7.46 -22.83
CA GLY A 84 15.66 -6.61 -22.04
C GLY A 84 15.49 -5.11 -22.32
N ALA A 85 15.36 -4.74 -23.58
CA ALA A 85 15.15 -3.33 -23.98
C ALA A 85 13.81 -2.82 -23.48
N TYR A 86 12.76 -3.63 -23.57
CA TYR A 86 11.43 -3.29 -23.09
C TYR A 86 11.42 -3.10 -21.57
N LEU A 87 11.98 -4.05 -20.82
CA LEU A 87 12.10 -3.93 -19.36
C LEU A 87 12.89 -2.67 -18.96
N THR A 88 14.01 -2.40 -19.65
CA THR A 88 14.81 -1.19 -19.40
C THR A 88 14.01 0.08 -19.61
N ALA A 89 13.22 0.17 -20.67
CA ALA A 89 12.36 1.32 -20.94
C ALA A 89 11.31 1.51 -19.83
N ARG A 90 10.66 0.42 -19.41
CA ARG A 90 9.68 0.46 -18.32
C ARG A 90 10.30 0.87 -16.98
N LEU A 91 11.48 0.34 -16.66
CA LEU A 91 12.19 0.75 -15.44
C LEU A 91 12.58 2.24 -15.48
N ARG A 92 13.00 2.74 -16.63
CA ARG A 92 13.30 4.17 -16.80
C ARG A 92 12.06 5.03 -16.56
N ASP A 93 10.90 4.63 -17.04
CA ASP A 93 9.65 5.35 -16.83
C ASP A 93 9.22 5.32 -15.35
N GLU A 94 9.35 4.16 -14.69
CA GLU A 94 9.10 4.02 -13.25
C GLU A 94 10.03 4.92 -12.41
N MET A 95 11.32 4.93 -12.73
CA MET A 95 12.30 5.77 -12.05
C MET A 95 11.96 7.27 -12.22
N ARG A 96 11.56 7.69 -13.42
CA ARG A 96 11.12 9.07 -13.65
C ARG A 96 9.86 9.42 -12.83
N GLY A 97 8.89 8.52 -12.80
CA GLY A 97 7.65 8.68 -12.02
C GLY A 97 7.89 8.77 -10.52
N LYS A 98 8.94 8.13 -10.01
CA LYS A 98 9.33 8.16 -8.60
C LYS A 98 10.23 9.35 -8.23
N GLY A 99 10.48 10.27 -9.18
CA GLY A 99 11.24 11.49 -8.92
C GLY A 99 12.75 11.37 -9.11
N PHE A 100 13.22 10.28 -9.70
CA PHE A 100 14.58 10.21 -10.21
C PHE A 100 14.72 11.20 -11.35
N ARG A 101 15.20 12.38 -11.05
CA ARG A 101 15.48 13.43 -12.04
C ARG A 101 16.91 13.34 -12.61
N GLY A 102 17.61 12.25 -12.28
CA GLY A 102 18.96 12.01 -12.70
C GLY A 102 19.10 11.92 -14.22
N ARG A 103 20.21 12.39 -14.73
CA ARG A 103 20.65 12.08 -16.08
C ARG A 103 21.03 10.60 -16.08
N PHE A 104 20.31 9.83 -16.88
CA PHE A 104 20.64 8.43 -17.14
C PHE A 104 21.85 8.35 -18.09
N GLU A 105 22.90 9.13 -17.78
CA GLU A 105 24.10 9.27 -18.61
C GLU A 105 25.34 8.76 -17.88
N ARG A 106 26.12 7.97 -18.59
CA ARG A 106 27.29 7.25 -18.10
C ARG A 106 28.40 8.15 -17.54
N SER A 107 28.57 9.38 -18.05
CA SER A 107 29.76 10.21 -17.79
C SER A 107 29.80 10.88 -16.43
N GLN A 108 28.68 10.90 -15.69
CA GLN A 108 28.56 11.56 -14.40
C GLN A 108 27.71 10.79 -13.39
N ALA A 109 27.56 9.48 -13.59
CA ALA A 109 26.73 8.66 -12.71
C ALA A 109 27.44 8.38 -11.38
N ASP A 110 26.68 8.39 -10.31
CA ASP A 110 27.12 7.97 -8.98
C ASP A 110 26.87 6.48 -8.77
N TYR A 111 25.81 5.96 -9.43
CA TYR A 111 25.37 4.58 -9.35
C TYR A 111 25.13 3.97 -10.73
N ILE A 112 25.41 2.68 -10.84
CA ILE A 112 25.10 1.88 -12.02
C ILE A 112 24.01 0.87 -11.64
N VAL A 113 22.96 0.82 -12.46
CA VAL A 113 21.93 -0.21 -12.43
C VAL A 113 22.07 -1.04 -13.72
N GLU A 114 22.30 -2.32 -13.57
CA GLU A 114 22.39 -3.25 -14.68
C GLU A 114 21.73 -4.57 -14.36
N GLY A 115 21.29 -5.29 -15.35
CA GLY A 115 20.62 -6.56 -15.16
C GLY A 115 20.54 -7.38 -16.44
N THR A 116 19.98 -8.58 -16.31
CA THR A 116 19.79 -9.54 -17.37
C THR A 116 18.40 -10.15 -17.26
N VAL A 117 17.64 -10.12 -18.34
CA VAL A 117 16.44 -10.95 -18.48
C VAL A 117 16.91 -12.35 -18.85
N ARG A 118 16.90 -13.26 -17.86
CA ARG A 118 17.40 -14.64 -18.01
C ARG A 118 16.45 -15.48 -18.83
N GLU A 119 15.18 -15.43 -18.52
CA GLU A 119 14.17 -16.27 -19.12
C GLU A 119 12.81 -15.57 -19.11
N ILE A 120 12.03 -15.80 -20.14
CA ILE A 120 10.60 -15.53 -20.18
C ILE A 120 9.94 -16.85 -20.56
N ARG A 121 9.23 -17.46 -19.60
CA ARG A 121 8.62 -18.77 -19.73
C ARG A 121 7.12 -18.64 -19.87
N GLU A 122 6.58 -19.41 -20.80
CA GLU A 122 5.14 -19.55 -20.99
C GLU A 122 4.71 -20.98 -20.70
N GLU A 123 3.68 -21.13 -19.87
CA GLU A 123 3.15 -22.42 -19.46
C GLU A 123 1.62 -22.43 -19.59
N VAL A 124 1.05 -23.56 -19.94
CA VAL A 124 -0.41 -23.73 -19.86
C VAL A 124 -0.81 -23.82 -18.39
N PHE A 125 -1.67 -22.89 -17.98
CA PHE A 125 -2.13 -22.81 -16.59
C PHE A 125 -3.45 -23.54 -16.36
N SER A 126 -4.36 -23.50 -17.35
CA SER A 126 -5.62 -24.24 -17.28
C SER A 126 -6.07 -24.73 -18.65
N TYR A 127 -6.93 -25.75 -18.65
CA TYR A 127 -7.55 -26.33 -19.84
C TYR A 127 -9.07 -26.14 -19.76
N GLY A 128 -9.70 -25.92 -20.92
CA GLY A 128 -11.13 -25.93 -21.07
C GLY A 128 -11.72 -27.36 -21.02
N GLU A 129 -13.05 -27.47 -21.04
CA GLU A 129 -13.76 -28.75 -21.07
C GLU A 129 -13.41 -29.59 -22.28
N ASP A 130 -13.08 -28.96 -23.41
CA ASP A 130 -12.63 -29.56 -24.65
C ASP A 130 -11.14 -29.92 -24.67
N LYS A 131 -10.43 -29.80 -23.54
CA LYS A 131 -9.00 -30.07 -23.35
C LYS A 131 -8.04 -29.12 -24.11
N PHE A 132 -8.55 -28.05 -24.71
CA PHE A 132 -7.68 -27.00 -25.23
C PHE A 132 -7.18 -26.07 -24.09
N ALA A 133 -5.98 -25.52 -24.29
CA ALA A 133 -5.44 -24.56 -23.37
C ALA A 133 -6.35 -23.32 -23.28
N LEU A 134 -6.85 -23.03 -22.10
CA LEU A 134 -7.75 -21.90 -21.84
C LEU A 134 -6.98 -20.70 -21.31
N GLU A 135 -6.06 -20.96 -20.41
CA GLU A 135 -5.26 -19.93 -19.77
C GLU A 135 -3.77 -20.29 -19.80
N HIS A 136 -2.96 -19.32 -20.16
CA HIS A 136 -1.50 -19.40 -20.11
C HIS A 136 -0.96 -18.48 -19.03
N ARG A 137 0.18 -18.86 -18.46
CA ARG A 137 0.94 -18.04 -17.54
C ARG A 137 2.30 -17.71 -18.15
N MET A 138 2.60 -16.42 -18.17
CA MET A 138 3.91 -15.90 -18.56
C MET A 138 4.67 -15.50 -17.32
N THR A 139 5.86 -16.04 -17.12
CA THR A 139 6.74 -15.73 -15.99
C THR A 139 8.06 -15.19 -16.53
N ILE A 140 8.53 -14.05 -15.95
CA ILE A 140 9.83 -13.46 -16.27
C ILE A 140 10.81 -13.71 -15.12
N PHE A 141 12.07 -13.99 -15.46
CA PHE A 141 13.19 -14.14 -14.52
C PHE A 141 14.26 -13.11 -14.84
N VAL A 142 14.63 -12.30 -13.85
CA VAL A 142 15.55 -11.17 -14.04
C VAL A 142 16.61 -11.20 -12.95
N ASP A 143 17.88 -11.07 -13.36
CA ASP A 143 18.96 -10.76 -12.45
C ASP A 143 19.23 -9.26 -12.48
N ILE A 144 19.51 -8.67 -11.32
CA ILE A 144 19.79 -7.24 -11.19
C ILE A 144 20.91 -7.00 -10.19
N ARG A 145 21.72 -5.97 -10.44
CA ARG A 145 22.70 -5.44 -9.51
C ARG A 145 22.80 -3.93 -9.57
N VAL A 146 23.08 -3.33 -8.41
CA VAL A 146 23.29 -1.90 -8.23
C VAL A 146 24.64 -1.66 -7.58
N VAL A 147 25.47 -0.88 -8.24
CA VAL A 147 26.85 -0.62 -7.80
C VAL A 147 27.06 0.88 -7.63
N GLU A 148 27.62 1.27 -6.50
CA GLU A 148 28.14 2.62 -6.27
C GLU A 148 29.49 2.78 -6.96
N ILE A 149 29.63 3.75 -7.87
CA ILE A 149 30.84 3.91 -8.71
C ILE A 149 32.03 4.35 -7.88
N THR A 150 31.84 5.33 -6.98
CA THR A 150 32.91 5.98 -6.23
C THR A 150 33.71 5.01 -5.37
N GLN A 151 33.04 4.04 -4.75
CA GLN A 151 33.66 3.06 -3.85
C GLN A 151 33.71 1.66 -4.46
N GLY A 152 33.15 1.44 -5.64
CA GLY A 152 32.98 0.11 -6.24
C GLY A 152 32.11 -0.84 -5.39
N ARG A 153 31.27 -0.28 -4.51
CA ARG A 153 30.48 -1.02 -3.54
C ARG A 153 29.21 -1.55 -4.18
N LEU A 154 28.96 -2.86 -4.03
CA LEU A 154 27.68 -3.47 -4.38
C LEU A 154 26.66 -3.08 -3.33
N LEU A 155 25.61 -2.34 -3.74
CA LEU A 155 24.52 -1.92 -2.85
C LEU A 155 23.39 -2.92 -2.82
N TRP A 156 23.07 -3.51 -3.96
CA TRP A 156 22.01 -4.50 -4.08
C TRP A 156 22.32 -5.47 -5.20
N LYS A 157 21.98 -6.72 -4.97
CA LYS A 157 21.99 -7.81 -5.95
C LYS A 157 20.81 -8.72 -5.67
N GLU A 158 20.07 -9.04 -6.69
CA GLU A 158 19.01 -10.05 -6.64
C GLU A 158 19.11 -10.91 -7.89
N ASP A 159 19.32 -12.21 -7.69
CA ASP A 159 19.35 -13.20 -8.76
C ASP A 159 17.99 -13.90 -8.80
N GLY A 160 17.38 -13.96 -9.98
CA GLY A 160 16.10 -14.64 -10.17
C GLY A 160 14.90 -13.87 -9.63
N LEU A 161 14.94 -12.53 -9.62
CA LEU A 161 13.74 -11.71 -9.41
C LEU A 161 12.67 -12.14 -10.40
N THR A 162 11.50 -12.54 -9.93
CA THR A 162 10.46 -13.11 -10.77
C THR A 162 9.10 -12.47 -10.53
N ASP A 163 8.29 -12.39 -11.58
CA ASP A 163 6.87 -12.07 -11.54
C ASP A 163 6.15 -12.80 -12.69
N ALA A 164 4.83 -12.90 -12.60
CA ALA A 164 4.03 -13.61 -13.57
C ALA A 164 2.72 -12.89 -13.89
N ALA A 165 2.25 -13.04 -15.12
CA ALA A 165 0.93 -12.61 -15.55
C ALA A 165 0.27 -13.72 -16.36
N SER A 166 -1.04 -13.90 -16.20
CA SER A 166 -1.82 -14.83 -16.99
C SER A 166 -2.51 -14.14 -18.16
N TYR A 167 -2.79 -14.91 -19.21
CA TYR A 167 -3.62 -14.47 -20.32
C TYR A 167 -4.45 -15.63 -20.86
N PHE A 168 -5.61 -15.30 -21.42
CA PHE A 168 -6.51 -16.29 -22.01
C PHE A 168 -6.19 -16.51 -23.48
N ALA A 169 -6.17 -17.77 -23.90
CA ALA A 169 -6.23 -18.14 -25.30
C ALA A 169 -7.61 -17.78 -25.86
N GLY A 170 -7.65 -17.13 -27.00
CA GLY A 170 -8.87 -16.69 -27.64
C GLY A 170 -9.30 -17.60 -28.76
N PRO A 171 -10.44 -17.28 -29.40
CA PRO A 171 -11.00 -18.08 -30.48
C PRO A 171 -10.13 -18.05 -31.75
N ASP A 172 -9.24 -17.07 -31.88
CA ASP A 172 -8.34 -16.92 -33.00
C ASP A 172 -6.92 -16.54 -32.56
N PHE A 173 -5.98 -16.68 -33.50
CA PHE A 173 -4.57 -16.39 -33.23
C PHE A 173 -4.31 -14.92 -32.89
N GLN A 174 -4.98 -13.98 -33.56
CA GLN A 174 -4.74 -12.55 -33.34
C GLN A 174 -5.16 -12.12 -31.92
N TYR A 175 -6.29 -12.65 -31.47
CA TYR A 175 -6.78 -12.41 -30.11
C TYR A 175 -5.81 -12.96 -29.06
N THR A 176 -5.37 -14.21 -29.24
CA THR A 176 -4.41 -14.87 -28.36
C THR A 176 -3.09 -14.09 -28.31
N GLU A 177 -2.55 -13.67 -29.43
CA GLU A 177 -1.29 -12.92 -29.51
C GLU A 177 -1.41 -11.53 -28.91
N SER A 178 -2.55 -10.87 -29.04
CA SER A 178 -2.84 -9.60 -28.37
C SER A 178 -2.83 -9.76 -26.83
N ASN A 179 -3.50 -10.80 -26.32
CA ASN A 179 -3.52 -11.11 -24.88
C ASN A 179 -2.13 -11.47 -24.35
N ARG A 180 -1.37 -12.25 -25.11
CA ARG A 180 0.01 -12.61 -24.79
C ARG A 180 0.89 -11.37 -24.67
N ARG A 181 0.76 -10.44 -25.61
CA ARG A 181 1.49 -9.17 -25.57
C ARG A 181 1.12 -8.33 -24.36
N MET A 182 -0.17 -8.22 -24.04
CA MET A 182 -0.62 -7.50 -22.83
C MET A 182 -0.06 -8.15 -21.56
N ALA A 183 -0.01 -9.48 -21.48
CA ALA A 183 0.59 -10.17 -20.33
C ALA A 183 2.09 -9.88 -20.21
N PHE A 184 2.83 -9.86 -21.34
CA PHE A 184 4.23 -9.48 -21.38
C PHE A 184 4.45 -8.05 -20.87
N GLU A 185 3.65 -7.11 -21.34
CA GLU A 185 3.72 -5.72 -20.90
C GLU A 185 3.41 -5.57 -19.40
N GLU A 186 2.43 -6.34 -18.90
CA GLU A 186 2.04 -6.33 -17.49
C GLU A 186 3.14 -6.89 -16.60
N VAL A 187 3.72 -8.05 -16.95
CA VAL A 187 4.78 -8.65 -16.13
C VAL A 187 6.03 -7.75 -16.06
N CYS A 188 6.43 -7.17 -17.20
CA CYS A 188 7.53 -6.22 -17.25
C CYS A 188 7.25 -4.97 -16.39
N ARG A 189 6.03 -4.46 -16.40
CA ARG A 189 5.62 -3.32 -15.58
C ARG A 189 5.70 -3.63 -14.09
N ARG A 190 5.27 -4.82 -13.65
CA ARG A 190 5.34 -5.26 -12.24
C ARG A 190 6.78 -5.39 -11.77
N VAL A 191 7.63 -6.05 -12.56
CA VAL A 191 9.05 -6.17 -12.26
C VAL A 191 9.73 -4.79 -12.19
N ALA A 192 9.49 -3.92 -13.17
CA ALA A 192 10.04 -2.56 -13.17
C ALA A 192 9.62 -1.76 -11.93
N ARG A 193 8.34 -1.88 -11.53
CA ARG A 193 7.82 -1.24 -10.31
C ARG A 193 8.54 -1.73 -9.07
N ARG A 194 8.67 -3.06 -8.90
CA ARG A 194 9.37 -3.66 -7.75
C ARG A 194 10.82 -3.21 -7.68
N ILE A 195 11.54 -3.23 -8.81
CA ILE A 195 12.90 -2.71 -8.90
C ILE A 195 12.94 -1.23 -8.50
N GLY A 196 12.05 -0.41 -9.08
CA GLY A 196 11.97 1.02 -8.79
C GLY A 196 11.64 1.34 -7.33
N GLU A 197 10.88 0.49 -6.63
CA GLU A 197 10.62 0.60 -5.20
C GLU A 197 11.87 0.31 -4.38
N THR A 198 12.55 -0.79 -4.66
CA THR A 198 13.82 -1.12 -3.99
C THR A 198 14.89 -0.05 -4.23
N LEU A 199 15.04 0.43 -5.46
CA LEU A 199 15.98 1.52 -5.76
C LEU A 199 15.69 2.77 -4.93
N ARG A 200 14.43 3.10 -4.70
CA ARG A 200 14.04 4.24 -3.87
C ARG A 200 14.37 4.07 -2.40
N GLU A 201 14.50 2.83 -1.92
CA GLU A 201 14.83 2.55 -0.53
C GLU A 201 16.33 2.56 -0.26
N ILE A 202 17.12 2.14 -1.26
CA ILE A 202 18.57 1.96 -1.09
C ILE A 202 19.41 3.16 -1.52
N LEU A 203 18.88 4.01 -2.43
CA LEU A 203 19.56 5.22 -2.92
C LEU A 203 19.02 6.47 -2.25
#